data_f20897ebeb79862f970e5474eca68b2a
#
_entry.id   f20897ebeb79862f970e5474eca68b2a
#
_cell.length_a   1.000
_cell.length_b   1.000
_cell.length_c   1.000
_cell.angle_alpha   90.00
_cell.angle_beta   90.00
_cell.angle_gamma   90.00
#
_symmetry.space_group_name_H-M   'P 1'
#
loop_
_entity.id
_entity.type
_entity.pdbx_description
1 polymer ?
#
loop_
_entity_poly.entity_id
_entity_poly.type
_entity_poly.pdbx_seq_one_letter_code
_entity_poly.pdbx_strand_id
1 'polypeptide(L)'
;SARDGRERGPEDRMKKNKTSRAWVHDHVNDPWVQRAQADGYRSRAAYKLLEIDERDHLLRPGAVVVDLGAAPGSWCQVAVKRGGPKARIFALDLLPMEAVAGVDFILGDFTEDAVLAELEARLEGAGVDLVMSDMAPNLSGVATVDQSRSVHLCELALDFAQRHLKPGGQFLVKLFQGEGFMEYRKQMEAAFVTVQVRKPKASRDRSAEVYLLGKGPRAA
;
A
#
# COMPACT_ATOMS: atom_id res chain seq x y z
N SER A 1 41.32 -39.31 -5.35
CA SER A 1 40.10 -38.52 -5.42
C SER A 1 39.28 -38.73 -4.16
N ALA A 2 39.35 -37.82 -3.19
CA ALA A 2 38.54 -37.86 -1.99
C ALA A 2 37.40 -36.84 -2.13
N ARG A 3 36.18 -37.27 -1.98
CA ARG A 3 35.00 -36.45 -1.89
C ARG A 3 34.94 -35.83 -0.47
N ASP A 4 35.13 -34.54 -0.36
CA ASP A 4 34.93 -33.81 0.87
C ASP A 4 33.41 -33.51 1.01
N GLY A 5 32.69 -34.38 1.67
CA GLY A 5 31.31 -34.23 2.09
C GLY A 5 31.27 -33.55 3.45
N ARG A 6 31.30 -32.23 3.51
CA ARG A 6 30.99 -31.54 4.76
C ARG A 6 29.50 -31.59 5.01
N GLU A 7 29.11 -32.52 5.85
CA GLU A 7 27.78 -32.53 6.48
C GLU A 7 27.65 -31.26 7.32
N ARG A 8 26.67 -30.43 6.99
CA ARG A 8 26.32 -29.25 7.80
C ARG A 8 25.80 -29.76 9.14
N GLY A 9 26.49 -29.38 10.19
CA GLY A 9 26.19 -29.81 11.54
C GLY A 9 24.84 -29.31 12.06
N PRO A 10 24.36 -29.89 13.17
CA PRO A 10 23.05 -29.58 13.76
C PRO A 10 22.84 -28.13 14.19
N GLU A 11 23.90 -27.34 14.32
CA GLU A 11 23.83 -25.92 14.73
C GLU A 11 23.20 -25.01 13.68
N ASP A 12 23.35 -25.33 12.37
CA ASP A 12 22.79 -24.51 11.29
C ASP A 12 21.25 -24.70 11.15
N ARG A 13 20.73 -25.87 11.57
CA ARG A 13 19.29 -26.12 11.63
C ARG A 13 18.60 -25.41 12.81
N MET A 14 19.32 -25.26 13.94
CA MET A 14 18.78 -24.60 15.14
C MET A 14 18.63 -23.07 14.97
N LYS A 15 19.53 -22.41 14.20
CA LYS A 15 19.46 -20.96 13.96
C LYS A 15 18.27 -20.55 13.11
N LYS A 16 17.92 -21.32 12.08
CA LYS A 16 16.74 -21.09 11.23
C LYS A 16 15.43 -21.20 12.02
N ASN A 17 15.33 -22.17 12.93
CA ASN A 17 14.12 -22.38 13.73
C ASN A 17 13.90 -21.31 14.80
N LYS A 18 14.96 -20.71 15.35
CA LYS A 18 14.84 -19.63 16.36
C LYS A 18 14.30 -18.36 15.75
N THR A 19 14.76 -17.97 14.54
CA THR A 19 14.31 -16.74 13.86
C THR A 19 12.84 -16.86 13.43
N SER A 20 12.43 -18.00 12.91
CA SER A 20 11.06 -18.29 12.52
C SER A 20 10.09 -18.26 13.71
N ARG A 21 10.50 -18.85 14.85
CA ARG A 21 9.68 -18.86 16.09
C ARG A 21 9.56 -17.45 16.70
N ALA A 22 10.64 -16.68 16.71
CA ALA A 22 10.62 -15.31 17.21
C ALA A 22 9.68 -14.43 16.37
N TRP A 23 9.73 -14.56 15.04
CA TRP A 23 8.83 -13.81 14.16
C TRP A 23 7.36 -14.18 14.40
N VAL A 24 7.03 -15.48 14.50
CA VAL A 24 5.66 -15.94 14.79
C VAL A 24 5.19 -15.40 16.14
N HIS A 25 6.05 -15.48 17.17
CA HIS A 25 5.74 -14.96 18.50
C HIS A 25 5.46 -13.45 18.47
N ASP A 26 6.30 -12.67 17.80
CA ASP A 26 6.12 -11.22 17.67
C ASP A 26 4.84 -10.88 16.90
N HIS A 27 4.56 -11.61 15.81
CA HIS A 27 3.35 -11.40 15.02
C HIS A 27 2.08 -11.72 15.81
N VAL A 28 2.03 -12.87 16.48
CA VAL A 28 0.86 -13.31 17.28
C VAL A 28 0.61 -12.37 18.46
N ASN A 29 1.68 -11.81 19.07
CA ASN A 29 1.59 -10.90 20.20
C ASN A 29 1.47 -9.41 19.81
N ASP A 30 1.49 -9.08 18.53
CA ASP A 30 1.28 -7.70 18.07
C ASP A 30 -0.16 -7.25 18.42
N PRO A 31 -0.33 -6.19 19.23
CA PRO A 31 -1.67 -5.71 19.63
C PRO A 31 -2.55 -5.36 18.43
N TRP A 32 -1.95 -4.84 17.36
CA TRP A 32 -2.69 -4.49 16.15
C TRP A 32 -3.17 -5.71 15.37
N VAL A 33 -2.39 -6.80 15.36
CA VAL A 33 -2.83 -8.08 14.78
C VAL A 33 -4.01 -8.64 15.54
N GLN A 34 -3.94 -8.66 16.89
CA GLN A 34 -5.03 -9.12 17.74
C GLN A 34 -6.29 -8.29 17.55
N ARG A 35 -6.14 -6.97 17.49
CA ARG A 35 -7.25 -6.05 17.25
C ARG A 35 -7.88 -6.26 15.88
N ALA A 36 -7.07 -6.45 14.83
CA ALA A 36 -7.57 -6.73 13.49
C ALA A 36 -8.41 -8.01 13.45
N GLN A 37 -7.96 -9.08 14.12
CA GLN A 37 -8.72 -10.32 14.25
C GLN A 37 -10.06 -10.10 14.97
N ALA A 38 -10.04 -9.36 16.07
CA ALA A 38 -11.25 -9.04 16.83
C ALA A 38 -12.24 -8.18 16.02
N ASP A 39 -11.76 -7.22 15.26
CA ASP A 39 -12.59 -6.30 14.47
C ASP A 39 -12.98 -6.86 13.09
N GLY A 40 -12.45 -8.02 12.69
CA GLY A 40 -12.75 -8.67 11.42
C GLY A 40 -11.98 -8.12 10.22
N TYR A 41 -10.91 -7.38 10.44
CA TYR A 41 -10.03 -6.94 9.37
C TYR A 41 -9.04 -8.02 8.93
N ARG A 42 -8.74 -8.05 7.65
CA ARG A 42 -7.83 -9.03 7.05
C ARG A 42 -6.38 -8.84 7.46
N SER A 43 -6.00 -7.62 7.83
CA SER A 43 -4.66 -7.30 8.33
C SER A 43 -4.66 -6.06 9.23
N ARG A 44 -3.59 -5.90 9.99
CA ARG A 44 -3.38 -4.73 10.85
C ARG A 44 -3.21 -3.42 10.06
N ALA A 45 -2.94 -3.50 8.78
CA ALA A 45 -2.82 -2.33 7.90
C ALA A 45 -4.10 -1.47 7.88
N ALA A 46 -5.27 -2.06 8.18
CA ALA A 46 -6.53 -1.33 8.30
C ALA A 46 -6.43 -0.10 9.23
N TYR A 47 -5.73 -0.24 10.35
CA TYR A 47 -5.63 0.85 11.35
C TYR A 47 -4.78 2.01 10.89
N LYS A 48 -3.84 1.80 10.00
CA LYS A 48 -3.08 2.88 9.36
C LYS A 48 -4.02 3.80 8.56
N LEU A 49 -4.87 3.20 7.74
CA LEU A 49 -5.84 3.96 6.94
C LEU A 49 -6.92 4.59 7.82
N LEU A 50 -7.45 3.87 8.80
CA LEU A 50 -8.45 4.38 9.73
C LEU A 50 -7.96 5.64 10.45
N GLU A 51 -6.73 5.63 10.97
CA GLU A 51 -6.15 6.79 11.67
C GLU A 51 -5.98 7.99 10.74
N ILE A 52 -5.45 7.76 9.53
CA ILE A 52 -5.29 8.83 8.55
C ILE A 52 -6.65 9.38 8.11
N ASP A 53 -7.63 8.51 7.88
CA ASP A 53 -8.97 8.93 7.47
C ASP A 53 -9.70 9.74 8.56
N GLU A 54 -9.55 9.39 9.82
CA GLU A 54 -10.10 10.16 10.94
C GLU A 54 -9.59 11.60 10.95
N ARG A 55 -8.34 11.81 10.63
CA ARG A 55 -7.72 13.12 10.57
C ARG A 55 -8.04 13.88 9.28
N ASP A 56 -7.93 13.21 8.16
CA ASP A 56 -7.88 13.85 6.83
C ASP A 56 -9.17 13.70 6.02
N HIS A 57 -10.14 12.91 6.50
CA HIS A 57 -11.43 12.69 5.84
C HIS A 57 -11.30 12.28 4.37
N LEU A 58 -10.55 11.19 4.14
CA LEU A 58 -10.26 10.67 2.81
C LEU A 58 -11.46 9.95 2.19
N LEU A 59 -12.19 9.20 3.01
CA LEU A 59 -13.25 8.30 2.58
C LEU A 59 -14.62 8.93 2.86
N ARG A 60 -15.15 9.62 1.87
CA ARG A 60 -16.47 10.25 1.94
C ARG A 60 -17.54 9.32 1.37
N PRO A 61 -18.79 9.42 1.84
CA PRO A 61 -19.89 8.65 1.26
C PRO A 61 -20.00 8.87 -0.26
N GLY A 62 -20.09 7.76 -1.00
CA GLY A 62 -20.21 7.80 -2.46
C GLY A 62 -18.91 8.04 -3.23
N ALA A 63 -17.76 8.07 -2.56
CA ALA A 63 -16.46 8.32 -3.19
C ALA A 63 -16.09 7.26 -4.23
N VAL A 64 -15.42 7.71 -5.29
CA VAL A 64 -14.70 6.83 -6.23
C VAL A 64 -13.27 6.68 -5.74
N VAL A 65 -12.89 5.45 -5.40
CA VAL A 65 -11.62 5.12 -4.76
C VAL A 65 -10.84 4.10 -5.59
N VAL A 66 -9.56 4.32 -5.74
CA VAL A 66 -8.63 3.33 -6.33
C VAL A 66 -7.61 2.93 -5.28
N ASP A 67 -7.51 1.62 -5.01
CA ASP A 67 -6.58 1.02 -4.05
C ASP A 67 -5.51 0.21 -4.79
N LEU A 68 -4.31 0.73 -4.86
CA LEU A 68 -3.16 0.12 -5.50
C LEU A 68 -2.33 -0.64 -4.46
N GLY A 69 -2.10 -1.94 -4.71
CA GLY A 69 -1.48 -2.82 -3.72
C GLY A 69 -2.47 -3.30 -2.65
N ALA A 70 -3.65 -3.70 -3.08
CA ALA A 70 -4.81 -3.92 -2.21
C ALA A 70 -4.74 -5.18 -1.33
N ALA A 71 -4.08 -6.25 -1.78
CA ALA A 71 -4.05 -7.52 -1.05
C ALA A 71 -3.42 -7.37 0.35
N PRO A 72 -3.97 -7.99 1.38
CA PRO A 72 -5.08 -8.94 1.42
C PRO A 72 -6.49 -8.33 1.39
N GLY A 73 -6.64 -6.99 1.37
CA GLY A 73 -7.93 -6.32 1.23
C GLY A 73 -8.39 -5.52 2.44
N SER A 74 -7.56 -5.29 3.46
CA SER A 74 -7.97 -4.56 4.65
C SER A 74 -8.32 -3.09 4.36
N TRP A 75 -7.61 -2.43 3.47
CA TRP A 75 -7.94 -1.07 3.06
C TRP A 75 -9.23 -1.02 2.24
N CYS A 76 -9.47 -2.03 1.42
CA CYS A 76 -10.76 -2.20 0.73
C CYS A 76 -11.92 -2.34 1.72
N GLN A 77 -11.74 -3.10 2.79
CA GLN A 77 -12.75 -3.23 3.85
C GLN A 77 -13.07 -1.88 4.51
N VAL A 78 -12.05 -1.10 4.82
CA VAL A 78 -12.22 0.25 5.37
C VAL A 78 -12.94 1.17 4.37
N ALA A 79 -12.55 1.13 3.10
CA ALA A 79 -13.12 1.96 2.06
C ALA A 79 -14.62 1.64 1.83
N VAL A 80 -14.99 0.36 1.83
CA VAL A 80 -16.41 -0.06 1.72
C VAL A 80 -17.22 0.45 2.92
N LYS A 81 -16.69 0.27 4.12
CA LYS A 81 -17.38 0.67 5.35
C LYS A 81 -17.64 2.17 5.41
N ARG A 82 -16.62 2.97 5.10
CA ARG A 82 -16.66 4.42 5.19
C ARG A 82 -17.30 5.09 3.97
N GLY A 83 -17.12 4.51 2.81
CA GLY A 83 -17.70 5.00 1.55
C GLY A 83 -19.19 4.70 1.39
N GLY A 84 -19.68 3.68 2.07
CA GLY A 84 -21.09 3.28 2.00
C GLY A 84 -21.49 2.63 0.68
N PRO A 85 -22.80 2.36 0.49
CA PRO A 85 -23.29 1.55 -0.63
C PRO A 85 -23.17 2.22 -2.00
N LYS A 86 -23.00 3.53 -2.05
CA LYS A 86 -22.84 4.27 -3.31
C LYS A 86 -21.38 4.48 -3.70
N ALA A 87 -20.43 4.10 -2.86
CA ALA A 87 -19.01 4.18 -3.18
C ALA A 87 -18.66 3.20 -4.31
N ARG A 88 -17.75 3.64 -5.19
CA ARG A 88 -17.17 2.81 -6.23
C ARG A 88 -15.71 2.59 -5.90
N ILE A 89 -15.34 1.35 -5.61
CA ILE A 89 -13.99 0.99 -5.15
C ILE A 89 -13.37 0.03 -6.14
N PHE A 90 -12.26 0.44 -6.71
CA PHE A 90 -11.44 -0.35 -7.62
C PHE A 90 -10.14 -0.69 -6.92
N ALA A 91 -9.76 -1.96 -6.97
CA ALA A 91 -8.56 -2.45 -6.31
C ALA A 91 -7.70 -3.24 -7.28
N LEU A 92 -6.39 -3.17 -7.09
CA LEU A 92 -5.43 -3.86 -7.93
C LEU A 92 -4.29 -4.40 -7.07
N ASP A 93 -3.87 -5.61 -7.33
CA ASP A 93 -2.66 -6.20 -6.76
C ASP A 93 -2.08 -7.26 -7.66
N LEU A 94 -0.78 -7.44 -7.55
CA LEU A 94 -0.03 -8.55 -8.15
C LEU A 94 -0.39 -9.89 -7.50
N LEU A 95 -0.75 -9.85 -6.20
CA LEU A 95 -1.15 -11.02 -5.42
C LEU A 95 -2.67 -11.21 -5.45
N PRO A 96 -3.15 -12.46 -5.52
CA PRO A 96 -4.57 -12.73 -5.40
C PRO A 96 -5.07 -12.38 -3.99
N MET A 97 -6.34 -12.00 -3.91
CA MET A 97 -7.03 -11.83 -2.63
C MET A 97 -8.46 -12.36 -2.73
N GLU A 98 -9.02 -12.76 -1.60
CA GLU A 98 -10.43 -13.08 -1.54
C GLU A 98 -11.29 -11.85 -1.85
N ALA A 99 -12.42 -12.07 -2.52
CA ALA A 99 -13.33 -11.00 -2.88
C ALA A 99 -13.79 -10.20 -1.66
N VAL A 100 -13.84 -8.88 -1.83
CA VAL A 100 -14.48 -7.96 -0.88
C VAL A 100 -15.75 -7.44 -1.53
N ALA A 101 -16.89 -7.64 -0.88
CA ALA A 101 -18.16 -7.15 -1.41
C ALA A 101 -18.12 -5.64 -1.63
N GLY A 102 -18.55 -5.20 -2.83
CA GLY A 102 -18.52 -3.79 -3.22
C GLY A 102 -17.20 -3.30 -3.81
N VAL A 103 -16.24 -4.20 -4.02
CA VAL A 103 -14.94 -3.88 -4.62
C VAL A 103 -14.77 -4.58 -5.95
N ASP A 104 -14.38 -3.82 -6.97
CA ASP A 104 -13.99 -4.33 -8.28
C ASP A 104 -12.47 -4.56 -8.28
N PHE A 105 -12.04 -5.83 -8.25
CA PHE A 105 -10.66 -6.22 -8.12
C PHE A 105 -10.04 -6.68 -9.43
N ILE A 106 -8.83 -6.18 -9.69
CA ILE A 106 -7.99 -6.59 -10.82
C ILE A 106 -6.74 -7.28 -10.29
N LEU A 107 -6.52 -8.53 -10.70
CA LEU A 107 -5.25 -9.23 -10.47
C LEU A 107 -4.30 -8.90 -11.61
N GLY A 108 -3.20 -8.23 -11.32
CA GLY A 108 -2.22 -7.87 -12.32
C GLY A 108 -1.10 -6.99 -11.79
N ASP A 109 -0.09 -6.83 -12.63
CA ASP A 109 1.06 -5.98 -12.36
C ASP A 109 0.78 -4.55 -12.83
N PHE A 110 0.77 -3.60 -11.88
CA PHE A 110 0.50 -2.18 -12.18
C PHE A 110 1.56 -1.55 -13.11
N THR A 111 2.76 -2.14 -13.19
CA THR A 111 3.81 -1.69 -14.12
C THR A 111 3.53 -2.04 -15.59
N GLU A 112 2.57 -2.92 -15.85
CA GLU A 112 2.19 -3.34 -17.19
C GLU A 112 1.11 -2.44 -17.79
N ASP A 113 1.34 -1.95 -19.01
CA ASP A 113 0.41 -1.06 -19.71
C ASP A 113 -0.98 -1.67 -19.89
N ALA A 114 -1.06 -2.98 -20.15
CA ALA A 114 -2.33 -3.68 -20.33
C ALA A 114 -3.17 -3.68 -19.05
N VAL A 115 -2.55 -3.82 -17.89
CA VAL A 115 -3.23 -3.82 -16.59
C VAL A 115 -3.73 -2.41 -16.25
N LEU A 116 -2.89 -1.41 -16.50
CA LEU A 116 -3.28 0.00 -16.36
C LEU A 116 -4.47 0.34 -17.26
N ALA A 117 -4.44 -0.10 -18.53
CA ALA A 117 -5.53 0.12 -19.46
C ALA A 117 -6.83 -0.55 -19.01
N GLU A 118 -6.76 -1.74 -18.41
CA GLU A 118 -7.92 -2.42 -17.85
C GLU A 118 -8.54 -1.64 -16.69
N LEU A 119 -7.71 -1.13 -15.78
CA LEU A 119 -8.17 -0.29 -14.68
C LEU A 119 -8.85 0.99 -15.20
N GLU A 120 -8.23 1.65 -16.15
CA GLU A 120 -8.79 2.86 -16.79
C GLU A 120 -10.10 2.58 -17.49
N ALA A 121 -10.22 1.44 -18.18
CA ALA A 121 -11.46 1.03 -18.83
C ALA A 121 -12.60 0.80 -17.83
N ARG A 122 -12.30 0.18 -16.68
CA ARG A 122 -13.29 -0.06 -15.61
C ARG A 122 -13.78 1.22 -14.93
N LEU A 123 -12.95 2.25 -14.89
CA LEU A 123 -13.35 3.57 -14.39
C LEU A 123 -14.39 4.26 -15.27
N GLU A 124 -14.48 3.89 -16.55
CA GLU A 124 -15.47 4.44 -17.51
C GLU A 124 -15.48 5.98 -17.54
N GLY A 125 -14.31 6.61 -17.47
CA GLY A 125 -14.18 8.07 -17.46
C GLY A 125 -14.58 8.75 -16.15
N ALA A 126 -14.95 7.98 -15.11
CA ALA A 126 -15.23 8.56 -13.80
C ALA A 126 -13.96 9.19 -13.20
N GLY A 127 -14.09 10.42 -12.72
CA GLY A 127 -13.04 11.03 -11.94
C GLY A 127 -12.91 10.35 -10.58
N VAL A 128 -11.68 10.25 -10.08
CA VAL A 128 -11.36 9.59 -8.82
C VAL A 128 -11.30 10.61 -7.68
N ASP A 129 -11.90 10.29 -6.55
CA ASP A 129 -11.84 11.11 -5.33
C ASP A 129 -10.60 10.81 -4.50
N LEU A 130 -10.19 9.56 -4.44
CA LEU A 130 -9.05 9.10 -3.65
C LEU A 130 -8.28 8.01 -4.39
N VAL A 131 -6.99 8.21 -4.57
CA VAL A 131 -6.04 7.16 -4.94
C VAL A 131 -5.22 6.82 -3.71
N MET A 132 -5.22 5.55 -3.32
CA MET A 132 -4.40 5.01 -2.23
C MET A 132 -3.37 4.06 -2.80
N SER A 133 -2.14 4.14 -2.35
CA SER A 133 -1.08 3.23 -2.77
C SER A 133 -0.30 2.73 -1.55
N ASP A 134 -0.41 1.43 -1.31
CA ASP A 134 0.34 0.70 -0.31
C ASP A 134 1.19 -0.41 -0.96
N MET A 135 1.60 -0.16 -2.20
CA MET A 135 2.42 -1.09 -2.98
C MET A 135 3.81 -1.23 -2.40
N ALA A 136 4.32 -2.47 -2.44
CA ALA A 136 5.72 -2.76 -2.16
C ALA A 136 6.31 -3.59 -3.30
N PRO A 137 7.57 -3.39 -3.67
CA PRO A 137 8.22 -4.22 -4.67
C PRO A 137 8.50 -5.62 -4.11
N ASN A 138 8.70 -6.60 -5.00
CA ASN A 138 9.31 -7.86 -4.59
C ASN A 138 10.74 -7.58 -4.10
N LEU A 139 11.05 -7.98 -2.86
CA LEU A 139 12.36 -7.74 -2.28
C LEU A 139 13.44 -8.58 -2.94
N SER A 140 14.51 -7.94 -3.39
CA SER A 140 15.70 -8.60 -3.94
C SER A 140 16.71 -8.98 -2.86
N GLY A 141 16.60 -8.38 -1.66
CA GLY A 141 17.59 -8.45 -0.59
C GLY A 141 18.72 -7.44 -0.73
N VAL A 142 18.74 -6.65 -1.80
CA VAL A 142 19.69 -5.56 -2.01
C VAL A 142 18.98 -4.24 -1.73
N ALA A 143 19.32 -3.59 -0.63
CA ALA A 143 18.60 -2.42 -0.11
C ALA A 143 18.45 -1.27 -1.12
N THR A 144 19.51 -0.96 -1.87
CA THR A 144 19.49 0.11 -2.88
C THR A 144 18.58 -0.21 -4.06
N VAL A 145 18.53 -1.47 -4.49
CA VAL A 145 17.65 -1.94 -5.56
C VAL A 145 16.20 -1.89 -5.11
N ASP A 146 15.91 -2.36 -3.90
CA ASP A 146 14.56 -2.41 -3.34
C ASP A 146 14.02 -0.99 -3.12
N GLN A 147 14.83 -0.07 -2.63
CA GLN A 147 14.47 1.34 -2.49
C GLN A 147 14.16 1.99 -3.85
N SER A 148 14.98 1.76 -4.86
CA SER A 148 14.78 2.29 -6.21
C SER A 148 13.48 1.76 -6.84
N ARG A 149 13.18 0.47 -6.68
CA ARG A 149 11.92 -0.14 -7.14
C ARG A 149 10.71 0.42 -6.42
N SER A 150 10.84 0.65 -5.11
CA SER A 150 9.78 1.25 -4.29
C SER A 150 9.45 2.66 -4.77
N VAL A 151 10.45 3.50 -5.00
CA VAL A 151 10.28 4.85 -5.52
C VAL A 151 9.64 4.82 -6.91
N HIS A 152 10.05 3.90 -7.78
CA HIS A 152 9.46 3.76 -9.11
C HIS A 152 7.97 3.44 -9.06
N LEU A 153 7.54 2.52 -8.20
CA LEU A 153 6.12 2.23 -8.00
C LEU A 153 5.34 3.47 -7.51
N CYS A 154 5.94 4.26 -6.62
CA CYS A 154 5.35 5.51 -6.16
C CYS A 154 5.22 6.54 -7.29
N GLU A 155 6.19 6.62 -8.19
CA GLU A 155 6.15 7.51 -9.36
C GLU A 155 5.04 7.11 -10.33
N LEU A 156 4.86 5.82 -10.58
CA LEU A 156 3.75 5.31 -11.40
C LEU A 156 2.39 5.60 -10.77
N ALA A 157 2.29 5.46 -9.44
CA ALA A 157 1.07 5.79 -8.72
C ALA A 157 0.76 7.30 -8.78
N LEU A 158 1.77 8.15 -8.67
CA LEU A 158 1.61 9.60 -8.80
C LEU A 158 1.13 9.98 -10.20
N ASP A 159 1.71 9.40 -11.24
CA ASP A 159 1.28 9.62 -12.63
C ASP A 159 -0.19 9.25 -12.83
N PHE A 160 -0.60 8.08 -12.32
CA PHE A 160 -1.99 7.66 -12.34
C PHE A 160 -2.91 8.67 -11.60
N ALA A 161 -2.51 9.09 -10.40
CA ALA A 161 -3.27 10.04 -9.60
C ALA A 161 -3.44 11.38 -10.32
N GLN A 162 -2.39 11.91 -10.93
CA GLN A 162 -2.45 13.16 -11.69
C GLN A 162 -3.41 13.10 -12.87
N ARG A 163 -3.49 11.94 -13.54
CA ARG A 163 -4.36 11.77 -14.71
C ARG A 163 -5.84 11.54 -14.35
N HIS A 164 -6.13 11.01 -13.17
CA HIS A 164 -7.48 10.54 -12.85
C HIS A 164 -8.17 11.24 -11.70
N LEU A 165 -7.44 11.94 -10.82
CA LEU A 165 -8.06 12.65 -9.71
C LEU A 165 -8.92 13.83 -10.19
N LYS A 166 -10.09 13.96 -9.58
CA LYS A 166 -10.92 15.16 -9.68
C LYS A 166 -10.24 16.37 -9.02
N PRO A 167 -10.64 17.60 -9.37
CA PRO A 167 -10.33 18.76 -8.56
C PRO A 167 -10.73 18.53 -7.09
N GLY A 168 -9.82 18.82 -6.15
CA GLY A 168 -10.03 18.53 -4.73
C GLY A 168 -9.78 17.08 -4.31
N GLY A 169 -9.46 16.19 -5.24
CA GLY A 169 -9.11 14.81 -4.93
C GLY A 169 -7.84 14.68 -4.10
N GLN A 170 -7.62 13.49 -3.55
CA GLN A 170 -6.51 13.22 -2.65
C GLN A 170 -5.74 11.96 -3.07
N PHE A 171 -4.43 11.98 -2.81
CA PHE A 171 -3.53 10.88 -3.09
C PHE A 171 -2.73 10.51 -1.84
N LEU A 172 -2.92 9.30 -1.36
CA LEU A 172 -2.19 8.73 -0.22
C LEU A 172 -1.22 7.66 -0.72
N VAL A 173 0.06 7.84 -0.46
CA VAL A 173 1.10 6.92 -0.93
C VAL A 173 2.07 6.55 0.17
N LYS A 174 2.34 5.25 0.32
CA LYS A 174 3.40 4.75 1.19
C LYS A 174 4.75 4.93 0.52
N LEU A 175 5.70 5.44 1.28
CA LEU A 175 7.07 5.65 0.84
C LEU A 175 8.04 5.33 1.98
N PHE A 176 9.20 4.78 1.66
CA PHE A 176 10.27 4.57 2.63
C PHE A 176 11.22 5.76 2.62
N GLN A 177 11.54 6.26 3.80
CA GLN A 177 12.59 7.27 3.95
C GLN A 177 13.93 6.69 3.48
N GLY A 178 14.71 7.48 2.78
CA GLY A 178 15.98 7.07 2.21
C GLY A 178 16.23 7.74 0.87
N GLU A 179 17.04 7.09 0.04
CA GLU A 179 17.37 7.63 -1.28
C GLU A 179 16.13 7.79 -2.15
N GLY A 180 16.01 8.95 -2.79
CA GLY A 180 14.88 9.31 -3.64
C GLY A 180 13.66 9.89 -2.90
N PHE A 181 13.61 9.84 -1.57
CA PHE A 181 12.47 10.34 -0.81
C PHE A 181 12.24 11.84 -1.00
N MET A 182 13.28 12.66 -0.84
CA MET A 182 13.14 14.11 -0.95
C MET A 182 12.80 14.54 -2.38
N GLU A 183 13.33 13.88 -3.37
CA GLU A 183 13.00 14.14 -4.77
C GLU A 183 11.56 13.77 -5.10
N TYR A 184 11.10 12.62 -4.63
CA TYR A 184 9.70 12.22 -4.78
C TYR A 184 8.75 13.22 -4.10
N ARG A 185 9.10 13.65 -2.88
CA ARG A 185 8.32 14.68 -2.17
C ARG A 185 8.21 15.97 -2.98
N LYS A 186 9.29 16.39 -3.64
CA LYS A 186 9.25 17.56 -4.54
C LYS A 186 8.32 17.34 -5.73
N GLN A 187 8.31 16.14 -6.31
CA GLN A 187 7.37 15.80 -7.38
C GLN A 187 5.92 15.89 -6.87
N MET A 188 5.65 15.40 -5.67
CA MET A 188 4.35 15.52 -5.03
C MET A 188 3.96 17.00 -4.80
N GLU A 189 4.88 17.81 -4.30
CA GLU A 189 4.63 19.26 -4.07
C GLU A 189 4.38 20.03 -5.36
N ALA A 190 4.98 19.59 -6.47
CA ALA A 190 4.70 20.14 -7.79
C ALA A 190 3.31 19.73 -8.31
N ALA A 191 2.82 18.55 -7.91
CA ALA A 191 1.57 17.98 -8.39
C ALA A 191 0.34 18.39 -7.56
N PHE A 192 0.50 18.69 -6.28
CA PHE A 192 -0.58 18.96 -5.35
C PHE A 192 -0.46 20.30 -4.66
N VAL A 193 -1.61 20.88 -4.31
CA VAL A 193 -1.66 22.16 -3.57
C VAL A 193 -1.02 22.03 -2.19
N THR A 194 -1.27 20.92 -1.49
CA THR A 194 -0.61 20.60 -0.22
C THR A 194 -0.09 19.18 -0.21
N VAL A 195 1.04 18.98 0.46
CA VAL A 195 1.62 17.67 0.72
C VAL A 195 1.99 17.57 2.19
N GLN A 196 1.51 16.52 2.84
CA GLN A 196 1.72 16.29 4.27
C GLN A 196 2.24 14.89 4.51
N VAL A 197 3.12 14.77 5.51
CA VAL A 197 3.63 13.47 5.98
C VAL A 197 2.70 12.91 7.04
N ARG A 198 2.43 11.60 6.97
CA ARG A 198 1.64 10.87 7.97
C ARG A 198 2.42 9.65 8.44
N LYS A 199 2.53 9.50 9.75
CA LYS A 199 3.11 8.33 10.41
C LYS A 199 2.11 7.80 11.43
N PRO A 200 1.14 6.95 11.01
CA PRO A 200 0.13 6.42 11.93
C PRO A 200 0.76 5.56 13.02
N LYS A 201 0.10 5.50 14.18
CA LYS A 201 0.56 4.71 15.34
C LYS A 201 0.69 3.23 15.03
N ALA A 202 -0.18 2.70 14.17
CA ALA A 202 -0.11 1.31 13.72
C ALA A 202 1.10 1.03 12.81
N SER A 203 1.73 2.06 12.25
CA SER A 203 3.02 1.91 11.57
C SER A 203 4.12 1.66 12.59
N ARG A 204 4.96 0.63 12.36
CA ARG A 204 6.02 0.28 13.31
C ARG A 204 7.05 1.39 13.37
N ASP A 205 7.45 1.82 14.58
CA ASP A 205 8.44 2.88 14.80
C ASP A 205 9.79 2.54 14.15
N ARG A 206 10.15 1.25 14.11
CA ARG A 206 11.38 0.73 13.49
C ARG A 206 11.37 0.80 11.97
N SER A 207 10.19 0.92 11.37
CA SER A 207 10.06 0.98 9.92
C SER A 207 10.39 2.38 9.42
N ALA A 208 11.15 2.46 8.33
CA ALA A 208 11.34 3.70 7.59
C ALA A 208 10.11 4.15 6.80
N GLU A 209 9.01 3.40 6.90
CA GLU A 209 7.75 3.66 6.24
C GLU A 209 7.10 4.94 6.73
N VAL A 210 6.69 5.79 5.80
CA VAL A 210 5.80 6.93 6.02
C VAL A 210 4.78 6.99 4.90
N TYR A 211 3.71 7.76 5.11
CA TYR A 211 2.76 8.10 4.06
C TYR A 211 2.91 9.57 3.68
N LEU A 212 2.86 9.86 2.40
CA LEU A 212 2.67 11.20 1.88
C LEU A 212 1.21 11.36 1.45
N LEU A 213 0.60 12.46 1.85
CA LEU A 213 -0.76 12.79 1.47
C LEU A 213 -0.76 14.08 0.64
N GLY A 214 -1.05 13.94 -0.65
CA GLY A 214 -1.27 15.05 -1.56
C GLY A 214 -2.75 15.41 -1.61
N LYS A 215 -3.05 16.70 -1.44
CA LYS A 215 -4.43 17.22 -1.49
C LYS A 215 -4.54 18.25 -2.59
N GLY A 216 -5.57 18.10 -3.40
CA GLY A 216 -5.89 19.03 -4.48
C GLY A 216 -4.86 18.97 -5.60
N PRO A 217 -5.08 18.15 -6.65
CA PRO A 217 -4.19 18.16 -7.79
C PRO A 217 -4.16 19.55 -8.43
N ARG A 218 -2.96 20.01 -8.77
CA ARG A 218 -2.80 21.27 -9.48
C ARG A 218 -3.28 21.09 -10.92
N ALA A 219 -3.89 22.15 -11.47
CA ALA A 219 -4.22 22.19 -12.88
C ALA A 219 -2.93 22.06 -13.72
N ALA A 220 -3.02 21.29 -14.80
CA ALA A 220 -1.92 21.12 -15.75
C ALA A 220 -1.61 22.43 -16.50
#